data_dcb409ea0eaac50a93e3fd75145b2f4d
#
_entry.id   dcb409ea0eaac50a93e3fd75145b2f4d
#
_cell.length_a   1.000
_cell.length_b   1.000
_cell.length_c   1.000
_cell.angle_alpha   90.00
_cell.angle_beta   90.00
_cell.angle_gamma   90.00
#
_symmetry.space_group_name_H-M   'P 1'
#
loop_
_entity.id
_entity.type
_entity.pdbx_description
1 polymer ?
#
loop_
_entity_poly.entity_id
_entity_poly.type
_entity_poly.pdbx_seq_one_letter_code
_entity_poly.pdbx_strand_id
1 'polypeptide(L)'
;MDHMLIRPRRLRTSPLLREMVAETRLSKDMFIYPYFVVPGKNIVHGIDAMPGVNHFSVDTLLNDVEKSLKLGLNKVLLFGVGEEKTEDASSSFDKNSIVAKAVRELKKAFADDIYVVTDVCTCAYTTHGHCGILHNDYVQNDKTVDILAQ
;
A
#
# COMPACT_ATOMS: atom_id res chain seq x y z
N MET A 1 -32.65 -17.74 45.15
CA MET A 1 -32.00 -17.09 44.00
C MET A 1 -30.68 -17.76 43.77
N ASP A 2 -30.60 -18.57 42.74
CA ASP A 2 -29.33 -19.18 42.34
C ASP A 2 -28.37 -18.11 41.85
N HIS A 3 -27.41 -17.77 42.64
CA HIS A 3 -26.36 -16.86 42.24
C HIS A 3 -25.42 -17.60 41.29
N MET A 4 -25.49 -17.30 40.01
CA MET A 4 -24.48 -17.77 39.06
C MET A 4 -23.08 -17.32 39.51
N LEU A 5 -22.29 -18.26 40.00
CA LEU A 5 -20.91 -18.01 40.45
C LEU A 5 -19.98 -17.68 39.28
N ILE A 6 -20.29 -18.16 38.07
CA ILE A 6 -19.51 -17.92 36.86
C ILE A 6 -20.11 -16.79 36.05
N ARG A 7 -19.36 -15.71 35.82
CA ARG A 7 -19.75 -14.56 35.02
C ARG A 7 -18.69 -14.30 33.93
N PRO A 8 -18.81 -14.94 32.75
CA PRO A 8 -17.77 -14.88 31.71
C PRO A 8 -17.44 -13.47 31.20
N ARG A 9 -18.36 -12.50 31.36
CA ARG A 9 -18.19 -11.14 30.87
C ARG A 9 -17.77 -10.13 31.95
N ARG A 10 -17.19 -10.55 33.05
CA ARG A 10 -16.75 -9.65 34.14
C ARG A 10 -15.79 -8.56 33.67
N LEU A 11 -14.88 -8.89 32.75
CA LEU A 11 -13.89 -7.94 32.20
C LEU A 11 -14.49 -6.93 31.19
N ARG A 12 -15.79 -6.99 30.92
CA ARG A 12 -16.48 -6.10 29.99
C ARG A 12 -17.47 -5.14 30.67
N THR A 13 -17.47 -5.05 31.98
CA THR A 13 -18.44 -4.30 32.77
C THR A 13 -18.32 -2.78 32.63
N SER A 14 -17.14 -2.25 32.31
CA SER A 14 -16.95 -0.82 32.08
C SER A 14 -15.96 -0.56 30.92
N PRO A 15 -16.00 0.63 30.30
CA PRO A 15 -15.00 1.03 29.31
C PRO A 15 -13.58 0.98 29.87
N LEU A 16 -13.36 1.50 31.09
CA LEU A 16 -12.05 1.52 31.75
C LEU A 16 -11.48 0.11 31.94
N LEU A 17 -12.33 -0.84 32.38
CA LEU A 17 -11.89 -2.22 32.55
C LEU A 17 -11.56 -2.87 31.21
N ARG A 18 -12.36 -2.61 30.17
CA ARG A 18 -12.05 -3.11 28.82
C ARG A 18 -10.74 -2.55 28.30
N GLU A 19 -10.49 -1.26 28.50
CA GLU A 19 -9.25 -0.62 28.11
C GLU A 19 -8.03 -1.22 28.84
N MET A 20 -8.17 -1.47 30.16
CA MET A 20 -7.11 -2.05 30.99
C MET A 20 -6.69 -3.44 30.52
N VAL A 21 -7.64 -4.26 30.05
CA VAL A 21 -7.41 -5.64 29.63
C VAL A 21 -7.31 -5.82 28.13
N ALA A 22 -7.28 -4.72 27.36
CA ALA A 22 -7.18 -4.79 25.89
C ALA A 22 -5.82 -5.34 25.46
N GLU A 23 -5.83 -6.46 24.74
CA GLU A 23 -4.64 -7.10 24.18
C GLU A 23 -4.13 -6.39 22.93
N THR A 24 -5.06 -5.82 22.13
CA THR A 24 -4.74 -5.09 20.90
C THR A 24 -4.92 -3.59 21.11
N ARG A 25 -3.86 -2.83 20.82
CA ARG A 25 -3.87 -1.36 20.83
C ARG A 25 -3.43 -0.87 19.47
N LEU A 26 -4.18 0.07 18.89
CA LEU A 26 -3.84 0.71 17.62
C LEU A 26 -3.20 2.07 17.89
N SER A 27 -2.11 2.35 17.21
CA SER A 27 -1.48 3.66 17.15
C SER A 27 -1.21 4.05 15.69
N LYS A 28 -1.02 5.34 15.43
CA LYS A 28 -0.69 5.85 14.08
C LYS A 28 0.63 5.26 13.56
N ASP A 29 1.56 4.94 14.45
CA ASP A 29 2.86 4.36 14.11
C ASP A 29 2.78 2.95 13.53
N MET A 30 1.63 2.28 13.67
CA MET A 30 1.40 0.94 13.15
C MET A 30 0.83 0.94 11.73
N PHE A 31 0.42 2.10 11.20
CA PHE A 31 -0.22 2.18 9.89
C PHE A 31 0.80 2.44 8.77
N ILE A 32 0.62 1.73 7.65
CA ILE A 32 1.26 2.01 6.37
C ILE A 32 0.13 2.42 5.43
N TYR A 33 0.18 3.65 4.91
CA TYR A 33 -0.90 4.21 4.09
C TYR A 33 -0.66 3.89 2.61
N PRO A 34 -1.61 3.21 1.92
CA PRO A 34 -1.44 2.85 0.52
C PRO A 34 -1.74 4.02 -0.42
N TYR A 35 -0.91 4.18 -1.46
CA TYR A 35 -1.10 5.13 -2.54
C TYR A 35 -1.02 4.45 -3.90
N PHE A 36 -1.94 4.80 -4.79
CA PHE A 36 -1.95 4.35 -6.19
C PHE A 36 -1.44 5.47 -7.08
N VAL A 37 -0.31 5.24 -7.74
CA VAL A 37 0.40 6.27 -8.52
C VAL A 37 0.23 5.99 -10.01
N VAL A 38 -0.15 7.02 -10.75
CA VAL A 38 -0.41 6.95 -12.20
C VAL A 38 0.48 7.94 -12.97
N PRO A 39 0.83 7.64 -14.23
CA PRO A 39 1.47 8.58 -15.12
C PRO A 39 0.57 9.81 -15.37
N GLY A 40 1.20 10.97 -15.61
CA GLY A 40 0.50 12.21 -15.92
C GLY A 40 0.82 13.34 -14.96
N LYS A 41 -0.05 14.36 -14.95
CA LYS A 41 0.12 15.57 -14.15
C LYS A 41 -1.24 16.10 -13.69
N ASN A 42 -1.29 16.62 -12.47
CA ASN A 42 -2.51 17.17 -11.83
C ASN A 42 -3.67 16.16 -11.76
N ILE A 43 -3.35 14.85 -11.60
CA ILE A 43 -4.37 13.81 -11.52
C ILE A 43 -4.68 13.51 -10.06
N VAL A 44 -5.95 13.61 -9.69
CA VAL A 44 -6.58 13.03 -8.51
C VAL A 44 -7.90 12.42 -8.98
N HIS A 45 -7.95 11.11 -9.07
CA HIS A 45 -9.12 10.40 -9.61
C HIS A 45 -9.55 9.28 -8.67
N GLY A 46 -10.82 9.32 -8.23
CA GLY A 46 -11.36 8.31 -7.32
C GLY A 46 -11.38 6.92 -7.91
N ILE A 47 -11.19 5.92 -7.07
CA ILE A 47 -11.30 4.51 -7.45
C ILE A 47 -12.69 4.03 -7.04
N ASP A 48 -13.58 3.76 -8.00
CA ASP A 48 -14.99 3.43 -7.76
C ASP A 48 -15.18 2.27 -6.78
N ALA A 49 -14.34 1.23 -6.90
CA ALA A 49 -14.37 0.07 -6.02
C ALA A 49 -13.81 0.32 -4.60
N MET A 50 -13.17 1.47 -4.37
CA MET A 50 -12.50 1.81 -3.12
C MET A 50 -12.86 3.24 -2.69
N PRO A 51 -14.05 3.48 -2.11
CA PRO A 51 -14.51 4.82 -1.73
C PRO A 51 -13.51 5.55 -0.82
N GLY A 52 -13.13 6.78 -1.22
CA GLY A 52 -12.16 7.59 -0.49
C GLY A 52 -10.69 7.34 -0.87
N VAL A 53 -10.42 6.36 -1.73
CA VAL A 53 -9.08 6.09 -2.28
C VAL A 53 -8.99 6.65 -3.70
N ASN A 54 -7.84 7.24 -4.03
CA ASN A 54 -7.63 7.89 -5.32
C ASN A 54 -6.37 7.39 -6.02
N HIS A 55 -6.38 7.49 -7.35
CA HIS A 55 -5.18 7.53 -8.16
C HIS A 55 -4.57 8.93 -8.11
N PHE A 56 -3.26 9.01 -7.98
CA PHE A 56 -2.51 10.26 -7.93
C PHE A 56 -1.42 10.30 -8.98
N SER A 57 -1.26 11.42 -9.68
CA SER A 57 0.03 11.70 -10.34
C SER A 57 1.08 12.10 -9.29
N VAL A 58 2.36 12.06 -9.65
CA VAL A 58 3.45 12.29 -8.67
C VAL A 58 3.34 13.65 -7.99
N ASP A 59 2.99 14.69 -8.72
CA ASP A 59 2.82 16.05 -8.18
C ASP A 59 1.67 16.17 -7.18
N THR A 60 0.55 15.50 -7.42
CA THR A 60 -0.60 15.49 -6.50
C THR A 60 -0.37 14.54 -5.33
N LEU A 61 0.38 13.46 -5.53
CA LEU A 61 0.83 12.55 -4.47
C LEU A 61 1.62 13.30 -3.40
N LEU A 62 2.59 14.14 -3.79
CA LEU A 62 3.38 14.93 -2.84
C LEU A 62 2.50 15.79 -1.93
N ASN A 63 1.51 16.45 -2.50
CA ASN A 63 0.57 17.29 -1.75
C ASN A 63 -0.29 16.48 -0.75
N ASP A 64 -0.68 15.26 -1.12
CA ASP A 64 -1.49 14.41 -0.24
C ASP A 64 -0.66 13.75 0.86
N VAL A 65 0.56 13.31 0.53
CA VAL A 65 1.52 12.80 1.52
C VAL A 65 1.86 13.87 2.56
N GLU A 66 2.04 15.14 2.17
CA GLU A 66 2.25 16.23 3.13
C GLU A 66 1.09 16.36 4.13
N LYS A 67 -0.16 16.18 3.67
CA LYS A 67 -1.33 16.15 4.57
C LYS A 67 -1.30 14.94 5.51
N SER A 68 -0.93 13.78 5.00
CA SER A 68 -0.80 12.55 5.78
C SER A 68 0.28 12.67 6.87
N LEU A 69 1.42 13.29 6.55
CA LEU A 69 2.48 13.58 7.52
C LEU A 69 1.97 14.50 8.66
N LYS A 70 1.20 15.54 8.34
CA LYS A 70 0.56 16.42 9.34
C LYS A 70 -0.41 15.66 10.26
N LEU A 71 -0.97 14.56 9.81
CA LEU A 71 -1.81 13.66 10.62
C LEU A 71 -0.99 12.63 11.42
N GLY A 72 0.32 12.57 11.23
CA GLY A 72 1.23 11.62 11.87
C GLY A 72 1.32 10.27 11.14
N LEU A 73 0.89 10.18 9.86
CA LEU A 73 1.04 9.01 9.00
C LEU A 73 2.28 9.20 8.12
N ASN A 74 3.38 8.59 8.50
CA ASN A 74 4.68 8.77 7.86
C ASN A 74 5.23 7.51 7.16
N LYS A 75 4.43 6.47 7.05
CA LYS A 75 4.77 5.25 6.32
C LYS A 75 3.79 5.07 5.18
N VAL A 76 4.29 4.94 3.96
CA VAL A 76 3.48 4.82 2.75
C VAL A 76 3.87 3.58 1.96
N LEU A 77 2.87 2.96 1.32
CA LEU A 77 3.07 1.85 0.38
C LEU A 77 2.61 2.32 -1.01
N LEU A 78 3.50 2.23 -2.00
CA LEU A 78 3.22 2.68 -3.36
C LEU A 78 2.86 1.52 -4.27
N PHE A 79 1.77 1.70 -5.00
CA PHE A 79 1.34 0.84 -6.11
C PHE A 79 1.40 1.64 -7.41
N GLY A 80 2.13 1.16 -8.42
CA GLY A 80 2.15 1.73 -9.76
C GLY A 80 0.96 1.22 -10.57
N VAL A 81 0.26 2.11 -11.26
CA VAL A 81 -0.91 1.79 -12.07
C VAL A 81 -0.85 2.55 -13.39
N GLY A 82 -1.33 1.91 -14.46
CA GLY A 82 -1.49 2.58 -15.76
C GLY A 82 -0.21 2.70 -16.59
N GLU A 83 0.81 1.93 -16.27
CA GLU A 83 1.98 1.77 -17.15
C GLU A 83 1.73 0.75 -18.27
N GLU A 84 2.61 0.71 -19.25
CA GLU A 84 2.54 -0.27 -20.34
C GLU A 84 2.65 -1.68 -19.78
N LYS A 85 1.75 -2.55 -20.19
CA LYS A 85 1.73 -3.96 -19.80
C LYS A 85 2.38 -4.80 -20.87
N THR A 86 3.26 -5.70 -20.46
CA THR A 86 3.96 -6.65 -21.33
C THR A 86 3.76 -8.07 -20.82
N GLU A 87 4.04 -9.08 -21.64
CA GLU A 87 3.95 -10.48 -21.20
C GLU A 87 5.01 -10.84 -20.16
N ASP A 88 6.16 -10.18 -20.24
CA ASP A 88 7.33 -10.38 -19.37
C ASP A 88 7.44 -9.37 -18.23
N ALA A 89 6.46 -8.51 -18.04
CA ALA A 89 6.44 -7.44 -17.04
C ALA A 89 7.67 -6.51 -17.09
N SER A 90 8.30 -6.32 -18.26
CA SER A 90 9.54 -5.55 -18.41
C SER A 90 9.45 -4.09 -17.95
N SER A 91 8.26 -3.49 -17.94
CA SER A 91 8.02 -2.16 -17.41
C SER A 91 8.16 -2.08 -15.87
N SER A 92 8.09 -3.20 -15.15
CA SER A 92 8.15 -3.21 -13.67
C SER A 92 9.51 -2.78 -13.11
N PHE A 93 10.60 -3.09 -13.81
CA PHE A 93 11.97 -2.78 -13.40
C PHE A 93 12.60 -1.61 -14.19
N ASP A 94 11.81 -0.88 -14.96
CA ASP A 94 12.30 0.35 -15.62
C ASP A 94 12.62 1.42 -14.56
N LYS A 95 13.84 1.93 -14.61
CA LYS A 95 14.31 3.05 -13.77
C LYS A 95 13.46 4.32 -13.92
N ASN A 96 12.71 4.44 -15.00
CA ASN A 96 11.78 5.52 -15.29
C ASN A 96 10.31 5.16 -15.01
N SER A 97 10.05 4.00 -14.41
CA SER A 97 8.69 3.61 -14.00
C SER A 97 8.05 4.67 -13.11
N ILE A 98 6.73 4.69 -13.08
CA ILE A 98 6.02 5.68 -12.26
C ILE A 98 6.33 5.54 -10.76
N VAL A 99 6.52 4.31 -10.28
CA VAL A 99 6.90 4.06 -8.88
C VAL A 99 8.31 4.59 -8.61
N ALA A 100 9.28 4.32 -9.49
CA ALA A 100 10.65 4.81 -9.33
C ALA A 100 10.72 6.35 -9.33
N LYS A 101 9.91 7.02 -10.17
CA LYS A 101 9.76 8.48 -10.14
C LYS A 101 9.14 8.96 -8.83
N ALA A 102 8.06 8.34 -8.39
CA ALA A 102 7.39 8.70 -7.14
C ALA A 102 8.33 8.57 -5.94
N VAL A 103 9.08 7.46 -5.82
CA VAL A 103 10.07 7.24 -4.75
C VAL A 103 11.10 8.37 -4.73
N ARG A 104 11.69 8.71 -5.90
CA ARG A 104 12.69 9.78 -5.98
C ARG A 104 12.13 11.14 -5.54
N GLU A 105 10.94 11.50 -6.01
CA GLU A 105 10.34 12.78 -5.65
C GLU A 105 9.90 12.83 -4.18
N LEU A 106 9.37 11.74 -3.63
CA LEU A 106 9.04 11.64 -2.20
C LEU A 106 10.29 11.78 -1.33
N LYS A 107 11.36 11.05 -1.66
CA LYS A 107 12.62 11.13 -0.89
C LYS A 107 13.31 12.48 -1.03
N LYS A 108 13.19 13.14 -2.18
CA LYS A 108 13.67 14.50 -2.37
C LYS A 108 12.88 15.54 -1.56
N ALA A 109 11.55 15.37 -1.46
CA ALA A 109 10.68 16.31 -0.76
C ALA A 109 10.70 16.14 0.76
N PHE A 110 10.74 14.89 1.26
CA PHE A 110 10.51 14.57 2.67
C PHE A 110 11.67 13.85 3.35
N ALA A 111 12.72 13.46 2.61
CA ALA A 111 13.93 12.82 3.12
C ALA A 111 13.62 11.68 4.14
N ASP A 112 14.02 11.87 5.40
CA ASP A 112 13.85 10.88 6.47
C ASP A 112 12.53 11.03 7.24
N ASP A 113 11.74 12.04 6.93
CA ASP A 113 10.40 12.22 7.52
C ASP A 113 9.39 11.20 7.01
N ILE A 114 9.72 10.47 5.92
CA ILE A 114 8.86 9.46 5.32
C ILE A 114 9.58 8.11 5.14
N TYR A 115 8.88 7.03 5.50
CA TYR A 115 9.28 5.67 5.17
C TYR A 115 8.47 5.18 3.98
N VAL A 116 9.14 4.90 2.86
CA VAL A 116 8.51 4.47 1.62
C VAL A 116 8.70 2.98 1.45
N VAL A 117 7.59 2.27 1.29
CA VAL A 117 7.50 0.86 0.92
C VAL A 117 7.01 0.78 -0.52
N THR A 118 7.54 -0.12 -1.31
CA THR A 118 7.06 -0.42 -2.66
C THR A 118 6.52 -1.83 -2.73
N ASP A 119 5.50 -2.03 -3.55
CA ASP A 119 5.00 -3.36 -3.88
C ASP A 119 6.00 -4.07 -4.80
N VAL A 120 6.24 -5.37 -4.55
CA VAL A 120 7.06 -6.24 -5.39
C VAL A 120 6.14 -7.29 -6.01
N CYS A 121 5.47 -6.90 -7.09
CA CYS A 121 4.52 -7.75 -7.80
C CYS A 121 4.49 -7.41 -9.30
N THR A 122 4.27 -8.39 -10.15
CA THR A 122 4.20 -8.21 -11.61
C THR A 122 2.78 -8.00 -12.13
N CYS A 123 1.72 -8.24 -11.35
CA CYS A 123 0.33 -8.24 -11.85
C CYS A 123 -0.13 -6.89 -12.43
N ALA A 124 0.40 -5.77 -11.96
CA ALA A 124 0.10 -4.45 -12.52
C ALA A 124 0.77 -4.22 -13.89
N TYR A 125 1.80 -4.99 -14.23
CA TYR A 125 2.69 -4.83 -15.39
C TYR A 125 2.54 -5.93 -16.44
N THR A 126 1.81 -7.02 -16.14
CA THR A 126 1.55 -8.11 -17.09
C THR A 126 0.24 -7.90 -17.83
N THR A 127 0.19 -8.26 -19.11
CA THR A 127 -1.01 -8.19 -19.95
C THR A 127 -2.14 -9.10 -19.44
N HIS A 128 -1.78 -10.24 -18.88
CA HIS A 128 -2.71 -11.24 -18.33
C HIS A 128 -3.10 -10.99 -16.86
N GLY A 129 -2.43 -10.04 -16.15
CA GLY A 129 -2.74 -9.66 -14.77
C GLY A 129 -2.34 -10.66 -13.69
N HIS A 130 -1.58 -11.71 -13.99
CA HIS A 130 -1.04 -12.64 -12.98
C HIS A 130 0.26 -12.14 -12.39
N CYS A 131 0.52 -12.55 -11.15
CA CYS A 131 1.73 -12.19 -10.37
C CYS A 131 2.93 -13.05 -10.77
N GLY A 132 3.23 -13.15 -12.05
CA GLY A 132 4.37 -13.91 -12.56
C GLY A 132 4.29 -14.14 -14.05
N ILE A 133 5.38 -14.64 -14.62
CA ILE A 133 5.49 -14.95 -16.05
C ILE A 133 4.76 -16.26 -16.35
N LEU A 134 3.86 -16.24 -17.32
CA LEU A 134 3.10 -17.43 -17.70
C LEU A 134 3.77 -18.23 -18.82
N HIS A 135 3.61 -19.54 -18.75
CA HIS A 135 3.81 -20.45 -19.86
C HIS A 135 2.77 -21.58 -19.78
N ASN A 136 1.97 -21.75 -20.81
CA ASN A 136 0.85 -22.71 -20.84
C ASN A 136 -0.08 -22.56 -19.61
N ASP A 137 -0.48 -21.32 -19.29
CA ASP A 137 -1.32 -20.94 -18.15
C ASP A 137 -0.75 -21.23 -16.75
N TYR A 138 0.53 -21.61 -16.65
CA TYR A 138 1.23 -21.82 -15.38
C TYR A 138 2.29 -20.74 -15.15
N VAL A 139 2.38 -20.25 -13.91
CA VAL A 139 3.43 -19.31 -13.50
C VAL A 139 4.78 -20.03 -13.49
N GLN A 140 5.72 -19.50 -14.24
CA GLN A 140 7.12 -19.94 -14.28
C GLN A 140 7.88 -19.30 -13.12
N ASN A 141 8.01 -20.04 -12.01
CA ASN A 141 8.61 -19.51 -10.78
C ASN A 141 10.00 -18.92 -11.00
N ASP A 142 10.91 -19.67 -11.61
CA ASP A 142 12.31 -19.26 -11.74
C ASP A 142 12.46 -17.98 -12.58
N LYS A 143 11.77 -17.89 -13.73
CA LYS A 143 11.75 -16.67 -14.53
C LYS A 143 11.09 -15.49 -13.81
N THR A 144 10.06 -15.76 -13.02
CA THR A 144 9.38 -14.72 -12.25
C THR A 144 10.32 -14.15 -11.18
N VAL A 145 11.03 -15.00 -10.46
CA VAL A 145 11.99 -14.59 -9.42
C VAL A 145 13.13 -13.78 -10.03
N ASP A 146 13.65 -14.16 -11.21
CA ASP A 146 14.69 -13.41 -11.92
C ASP A 146 14.24 -11.98 -12.27
N ILE A 147 12.97 -11.80 -12.63
CA ILE A 147 12.40 -10.49 -12.94
C ILE A 147 12.17 -9.68 -11.64
N LEU A 148 11.64 -10.30 -10.60
CA LEU A 148 11.41 -9.63 -9.32
C LEU A 148 12.70 -9.20 -8.61
N ALA A 149 13.85 -9.81 -8.97
CA ALA A 149 15.16 -9.50 -8.43
C ALA A 149 15.87 -8.33 -9.13
N GLN A 150 15.36 -7.83 -10.26
CA GLN A 150 15.90 -6.70 -11.01
C GLN A 150 15.41 -5.37 -10.44
#